data_23aec63620de497ce4e9ca2b2ca73f81
#
_entry.id   23aec63620de497ce4e9ca2b2ca73f81
#
_cell.length_a   1.000
_cell.length_b   1.000
_cell.length_c   1.000
_cell.angle_alpha   90.00
_cell.angle_beta   90.00
_cell.angle_gamma   90.00
#
_symmetry.space_group_name_H-M   'P 1'
#
loop_
_entity.id
_entity.type
_entity.pdbx_description
1 polymer ?
#
loop_
_entity_poly.entity_id
_entity_poly.type
_entity_poly.pdbx_seq_one_letter_code
_entity_poly.pdbx_strand_id
1 'polypeptide(L)'
;MEADKTQKLLKEKLKEKGLKVTHQRLLVLSVLEENSGSHMTAEDIYDLVSEDYPEIGLATVYRTLQLLWDMQLVDRINFGDGCVRYEIGHLLNGETKHNHHHLICKRCNKVMPFDDDLLESLEDHIEKATGFHVLDHELKFYGLCKDLSLIHI
;
A
#
# COMPACT_ATOMS: atom_id res chain seq x y z
N MET A 1 5.55 -19.88 -3.16
CA MET A 1 4.35 -20.35 -2.48
C MET A 1 3.42 -19.25 -2.07
N GLU A 2 3.92 -18.18 -1.48
CA GLU A 2 3.07 -17.03 -1.17
C GLU A 2 2.57 -16.33 -2.44
N ALA A 3 3.41 -16.26 -3.47
CA ALA A 3 3.04 -15.71 -4.77
C ALA A 3 1.83 -16.42 -5.38
N ASP A 4 1.77 -17.74 -5.25
CA ASP A 4 0.66 -18.52 -5.77
C ASP A 4 -0.66 -18.22 -5.04
N LYS A 5 -0.59 -18.01 -3.73
CA LYS A 5 -1.77 -17.67 -2.94
C LYS A 5 -2.32 -16.31 -3.31
N THR A 6 -1.44 -15.34 -3.49
CA THR A 6 -1.80 -13.98 -3.87
C THR A 6 -2.45 -13.94 -5.25
N GLN A 7 -1.86 -14.63 -6.23
CA GLN A 7 -2.41 -14.71 -7.57
C GLN A 7 -3.74 -15.44 -7.59
N LYS A 8 -3.85 -16.51 -6.80
CA LYS A 8 -5.10 -17.25 -6.68
C LYS A 8 -6.22 -16.38 -6.10
N LEU A 9 -5.91 -15.62 -5.07
CA LEU A 9 -6.87 -14.70 -4.46
C LEU A 9 -7.31 -13.62 -5.47
N LEU A 10 -6.38 -13.08 -6.24
CA LEU A 10 -6.71 -12.11 -7.28
C LEU A 10 -7.65 -12.72 -8.32
N LYS A 11 -7.35 -13.93 -8.78
CA LYS A 11 -8.18 -14.64 -9.75
C LYS A 11 -9.60 -14.84 -9.22
N GLU A 12 -9.73 -15.25 -7.97
CA GLU A 12 -11.03 -15.45 -7.34
C GLU A 12 -11.81 -14.15 -7.25
N LYS A 13 -11.17 -13.08 -6.81
CA LYS A 13 -11.82 -11.77 -6.68
C LYS A 13 -12.24 -11.18 -8.03
N LEU A 14 -11.43 -11.36 -9.05
CA LEU A 14 -11.77 -10.93 -10.41
C LEU A 14 -13.00 -11.69 -10.93
N LYS A 15 -13.05 -12.99 -10.70
CA LYS A 15 -14.21 -13.82 -11.10
C LYS A 15 -15.48 -13.40 -10.38
N GLU A 16 -15.40 -13.11 -9.08
CA GLU A 16 -16.56 -12.65 -8.30
C GLU A 16 -17.13 -11.35 -8.86
N LYS A 17 -16.29 -10.48 -9.40
CA LYS A 17 -16.72 -9.21 -9.98
C LYS A 17 -17.04 -9.31 -11.48
N GLY A 18 -16.93 -10.50 -12.06
CA GLY A 18 -17.15 -10.70 -13.50
C GLY A 18 -16.07 -10.11 -14.39
N LEU A 19 -14.87 -9.91 -13.85
CA LEU A 19 -13.75 -9.32 -14.56
C LEU A 19 -12.79 -10.41 -15.06
N LYS A 20 -12.11 -10.11 -16.17
CA LYS A 20 -11.17 -11.05 -16.77
C LYS A 20 -9.86 -11.09 -15.99
N VAL A 21 -9.29 -12.29 -15.88
CA VAL A 21 -7.93 -12.48 -15.40
C VAL A 21 -7.00 -12.23 -16.59
N THR A 22 -6.20 -11.18 -16.54
CA THR A 22 -5.25 -10.87 -17.60
C THR A 22 -3.82 -11.03 -17.08
N HIS A 23 -2.90 -11.34 -17.99
CA HIS A 23 -1.48 -11.46 -17.67
C HIS A 23 -0.93 -10.14 -17.10
N GLN A 24 -1.37 -9.02 -17.64
CA GLN A 24 -0.95 -7.69 -17.19
C GLN A 24 -1.32 -7.45 -15.72
N ARG A 25 -2.53 -7.82 -15.32
CA ARG A 25 -3.00 -7.68 -13.94
C ARG A 25 -2.18 -8.54 -12.98
N LEU A 26 -1.87 -9.75 -13.39
CA LEU A 26 -1.04 -10.66 -12.60
C LEU A 26 0.39 -10.14 -12.46
N LEU A 27 0.95 -9.57 -13.53
CA LEU A 27 2.30 -9.01 -13.50
C LEU A 27 2.42 -7.83 -12.54
N VAL A 28 1.46 -6.92 -12.56
CA VAL A 28 1.46 -5.76 -11.64
C VAL A 28 1.44 -6.24 -10.20
N LEU A 29 0.58 -7.20 -9.90
CA LEU A 29 0.51 -7.75 -8.55
C LEU A 29 1.79 -8.45 -8.15
N SER A 30 2.39 -9.21 -9.06
CA SER A 30 3.66 -9.91 -8.82
C SER A 30 4.79 -8.94 -8.49
N VAL A 31 4.88 -7.82 -9.20
CA VAL A 31 5.90 -6.80 -8.95
C VAL A 31 5.73 -6.21 -7.55
N LEU A 32 4.50 -5.92 -7.14
CA LEU A 32 4.22 -5.42 -5.80
C LEU A 32 4.59 -6.44 -4.73
N GLU A 33 4.33 -7.70 -4.99
CA GLU A 33 4.63 -8.78 -4.05
C GLU A 33 6.15 -9.01 -3.90
N GLU A 34 6.88 -9.01 -5.02
CA GLU A 34 8.34 -9.15 -5.00
C GLU A 34 9.03 -8.00 -4.30
N ASN A 35 8.40 -6.83 -4.29
CA ASN A 35 8.91 -5.62 -3.63
C ASN A 35 8.11 -5.29 -2.37
N SER A 36 7.63 -6.30 -1.71
CA SER A 36 6.93 -6.20 -0.43
C SER A 36 7.78 -5.44 0.58
N GLY A 37 7.19 -4.45 1.24
CA GLY A 37 7.90 -3.56 2.15
C GLY A 37 8.42 -2.28 1.50
N SER A 38 8.38 -2.19 0.18
CA SER A 38 8.73 -0.98 -0.56
C SER A 38 7.47 -0.23 -0.94
N HIS A 39 7.57 1.10 -0.91
CA HIS A 39 6.48 1.98 -1.32
C HIS A 39 6.79 2.49 -2.73
N MET A 40 6.10 1.96 -3.73
CA MET A 40 6.39 2.26 -5.13
C MET A 40 5.32 3.13 -5.77
N THR A 41 5.76 4.11 -6.57
CA THR A 41 4.85 4.88 -7.42
C THR A 41 4.39 4.02 -8.61
N ALA A 42 3.35 4.48 -9.31
CA ALA A 42 2.89 3.80 -10.51
C ALA A 42 3.98 3.75 -11.59
N GLU A 43 4.79 4.81 -11.68
CA GLU A 43 5.92 4.87 -12.60
C GLU A 43 7.01 3.85 -12.27
N ASP A 44 7.32 3.67 -10.98
CA ASP A 44 8.27 2.65 -10.54
C ASP A 44 7.79 1.25 -10.92
N ILE A 45 6.51 1.00 -10.70
CA ILE A 45 5.88 -0.29 -11.05
C ILE A 45 5.91 -0.49 -12.56
N TYR A 46 5.59 0.57 -13.32
CA TYR A 46 5.63 0.54 -14.78
C TYR A 46 7.03 0.16 -15.29
N ASP A 47 8.08 0.77 -14.73
CA ASP A 47 9.44 0.48 -15.13
C ASP A 47 9.80 -0.99 -14.95
N LEU A 48 9.37 -1.60 -13.84
CA LEU A 48 9.62 -3.01 -13.56
C LEU A 48 8.77 -3.94 -14.43
N VAL A 49 7.49 -3.65 -14.60
CA VAL A 49 6.60 -4.48 -15.41
C VAL A 49 7.00 -4.42 -16.89
N SER A 50 7.43 -3.26 -17.38
CA SER A 50 7.79 -3.08 -18.76
C SER A 50 9.07 -3.84 -19.15
N GLU A 51 9.90 -4.22 -18.20
CA GLU A 51 11.05 -5.10 -18.47
C GLU A 51 10.60 -6.46 -18.98
N ASP A 52 9.55 -7.03 -18.40
CA ASP A 52 9.01 -8.34 -18.77
C ASP A 52 7.92 -8.22 -19.85
N TYR A 53 7.24 -7.10 -19.91
CA TYR A 53 6.16 -6.87 -20.86
C TYR A 53 6.26 -5.47 -21.46
N PRO A 54 7.14 -5.27 -22.47
CA PRO A 54 7.41 -3.94 -23.03
C PRO A 54 6.21 -3.24 -23.65
N GLU A 55 5.16 -3.98 -24.00
CA GLU A 55 3.96 -3.45 -24.64
C GLU A 55 2.99 -2.79 -23.67
N ILE A 56 3.18 -2.96 -22.37
CA ILE A 56 2.27 -2.39 -21.38
C ILE A 56 2.40 -0.85 -21.36
N GLY A 57 1.26 -0.18 -21.30
CA GLY A 57 1.25 1.27 -21.16
C GLY A 57 1.12 1.72 -19.71
N LEU A 58 1.60 2.91 -19.42
CA LEU A 58 1.49 3.49 -18.07
C LEU A 58 0.03 3.63 -17.63
N ALA A 59 -0.87 3.99 -18.55
CA ALA A 59 -2.31 4.10 -18.26
C ALA A 59 -2.89 2.75 -17.83
N THR A 60 -2.42 1.64 -18.41
CA THR A 60 -2.85 0.31 -18.02
C THR A 60 -2.38 -0.02 -16.61
N VAL A 61 -1.17 0.38 -16.24
CA VAL A 61 -0.65 0.21 -14.87
C VAL A 61 -1.52 0.97 -13.89
N TYR A 62 -1.85 2.24 -14.16
CA TYR A 62 -2.72 3.04 -13.29
C TYR A 62 -4.09 2.40 -13.11
N ARG A 63 -4.72 1.95 -14.20
CA ARG A 63 -6.03 1.30 -14.13
C ARG A 63 -5.98 0.00 -13.35
N THR A 64 -4.92 -0.77 -13.52
CA THR A 64 -4.73 -2.01 -12.78
C THR A 64 -4.56 -1.74 -11.29
N LEU A 65 -3.75 -0.74 -10.92
CA LEU A 65 -3.55 -0.36 -9.53
C LEU A 65 -4.85 0.13 -8.88
N GLN A 66 -5.65 0.90 -9.62
CA GLN A 66 -6.96 1.34 -9.13
C GLN A 66 -7.87 0.15 -8.88
N LEU A 67 -7.89 -0.82 -9.80
CA LEU A 67 -8.67 -2.05 -9.64
C LEU A 67 -8.23 -2.85 -8.42
N LEU A 68 -6.92 -3.03 -8.25
CA LEU A 68 -6.36 -3.76 -7.12
C LEU A 68 -6.68 -3.05 -5.79
N TRP A 69 -6.66 -1.72 -5.79
CA TRP A 69 -7.02 -0.95 -4.61
C TRP A 69 -8.51 -1.09 -4.29
N ASP A 70 -9.39 -1.04 -5.29
CA ASP A 70 -10.82 -1.24 -5.11
C ASP A 70 -11.15 -2.62 -4.53
N MET A 71 -10.33 -3.62 -4.87
CA MET A 71 -10.45 -4.98 -4.35
C MET A 71 -9.73 -5.19 -3.01
N GLN A 72 -9.13 -4.14 -2.46
CA GLN A 72 -8.39 -4.18 -1.20
C GLN A 72 -7.16 -5.09 -1.23
N LEU A 73 -6.60 -5.33 -2.40
CA LEU A 73 -5.40 -6.15 -2.56
C LEU A 73 -4.12 -5.34 -2.44
N VAL A 74 -4.19 -4.04 -2.60
CA VAL A 74 -3.07 -3.13 -2.42
C VAL A 74 -3.48 -1.99 -1.50
N ASP A 75 -2.50 -1.44 -0.80
CA ASP A 75 -2.66 -0.22 -0.03
C ASP A 75 -2.12 0.95 -0.83
N ARG A 76 -2.76 2.09 -0.70
CA ARG A 76 -2.38 3.31 -1.41
C ARG A 76 -2.09 4.41 -0.40
N ILE A 77 -0.89 4.97 -0.47
CA ILE A 77 -0.41 5.94 0.50
C ILE A 77 -0.02 7.22 -0.22
N ASN A 78 -0.55 8.35 0.25
CA ASN A 78 -0.18 9.67 -0.21
C ASN A 78 0.71 10.31 0.84
N PHE A 79 1.97 10.60 0.48
CA PHE A 79 2.95 11.16 1.42
C PHE A 79 2.97 12.69 1.45
N GLY A 80 2.08 13.34 0.72
CA GLY A 80 2.04 14.80 0.69
C GLY A 80 3.08 15.44 -0.22
N ASP A 81 3.81 14.63 -1.00
CA ASP A 81 4.79 15.09 -1.99
C ASP A 81 4.22 15.14 -3.41
N GLY A 82 2.91 14.94 -3.55
CA GLY A 82 2.24 14.88 -4.84
C GLY A 82 2.30 13.52 -5.51
N CYS A 83 2.97 12.56 -4.90
CA CYS A 83 3.09 11.20 -5.43
C CYS A 83 2.31 10.22 -4.58
N VAL A 84 1.53 9.38 -5.24
CA VAL A 84 0.83 8.28 -4.59
C VAL A 84 1.70 7.02 -4.72
N ARG A 85 1.86 6.31 -3.62
CA ARG A 85 2.64 5.07 -3.59
C ARG A 85 1.76 3.89 -3.22
N TYR A 86 2.15 2.73 -3.69
CA TYR A 86 1.40 1.49 -3.53
C TYR A 86 2.27 0.42 -2.88
N GLU A 87 1.65 -0.41 -2.08
CA GLU A 87 2.28 -1.60 -1.50
C GLU A 87 1.28 -2.73 -1.44
N ILE A 88 1.77 -3.96 -1.27
CA ILE A 88 0.89 -5.13 -1.16
C ILE A 88 -0.01 -4.96 0.07
N GLY A 89 -1.28 -5.27 -0.07
CA GLY A 89 -2.27 -5.04 0.98
C GLY A 89 -2.08 -5.94 2.19
N HIS A 90 -2.45 -5.43 3.34
CA HIS A 90 -2.35 -6.16 4.61
C HIS A 90 -3.19 -7.44 4.62
N LEU A 91 -4.27 -7.48 3.85
CA LEU A 91 -5.10 -8.70 3.73
C LEU A 91 -4.33 -9.86 3.12
N LEU A 92 -3.40 -9.58 2.20
CA LEU A 92 -2.57 -10.59 1.57
C LEU A 92 -1.42 -11.05 2.45
N ASN A 93 -0.98 -10.20 3.37
CA ASN A 93 0.08 -10.52 4.32
C ASN A 93 -0.44 -11.27 5.55
N GLY A 94 -1.75 -11.55 5.60
CA GLY A 94 -2.36 -12.24 6.73
C GLY A 94 -2.58 -11.36 7.95
N GLU A 95 -2.33 -10.07 7.85
CA GLU A 95 -2.58 -9.13 8.92
C GLU A 95 -4.05 -8.75 8.93
N THR A 96 -4.70 -8.96 10.06
CA THR A 96 -6.13 -8.67 10.22
C THR A 96 -6.39 -7.31 10.82
N LYS A 97 -5.36 -6.64 11.31
CA LYS A 97 -5.48 -5.34 11.92
C LYS A 97 -4.71 -4.31 11.14
N HIS A 98 -5.27 -3.11 11.08
CA HIS A 98 -4.57 -1.95 10.64
C HIS A 98 -3.41 -1.66 11.59
N ASN A 99 -2.18 -1.66 11.10
CA ASN A 99 -1.02 -1.43 11.95
C ASN A 99 0.02 -0.52 11.33
N HIS A 100 -0.37 0.25 10.31
CA HIS A 100 0.61 1.05 9.62
C HIS A 100 0.49 2.52 9.98
N HIS A 101 1.21 2.89 11.03
CA HIS A 101 1.56 4.26 11.25
C HIS A 101 2.85 4.52 10.47
N HIS A 102 2.92 5.61 9.74
CA HIS A 102 4.06 5.90 8.90
C HIS A 102 4.81 7.12 9.41
N LEU A 103 6.15 6.99 9.47
CA LEU A 103 7.05 8.10 9.76
C LEU A 103 7.70 8.52 8.45
N ILE A 104 7.44 9.75 8.03
CA ILE A 104 7.87 10.24 6.71
C ILE A 104 8.91 11.34 6.93
N CYS A 105 10.11 11.13 6.41
CA CYS A 105 11.16 12.15 6.45
C CYS A 105 10.96 13.15 5.31
N LYS A 106 10.81 14.42 5.67
CA LYS A 106 10.60 15.49 4.69
C LYS A 106 11.84 15.81 3.84
N ARG A 107 13.02 15.35 4.28
CA ARG A 107 14.27 15.63 3.57
C ARG A 107 14.63 14.51 2.58
N CYS A 108 14.68 13.28 3.05
CA CYS A 108 15.11 12.16 2.21
C CYS A 108 13.96 11.30 1.69
N ASN A 109 12.71 11.62 2.07
CA ASN A 109 11.50 10.88 1.71
C ASN A 109 11.51 9.43 2.18
N LYS A 110 12.37 9.10 3.15
CA LYS A 110 12.37 7.77 3.75
C LYS A 110 11.07 7.55 4.51
N VAL A 111 10.48 6.38 4.32
CA VAL A 111 9.26 5.99 5.02
C VAL A 111 9.59 4.84 5.96
N MET A 112 9.27 5.01 7.22
CA MET A 112 9.50 3.99 8.24
C MET A 112 8.17 3.57 8.84
N PRO A 113 7.92 2.27 8.99
CA PRO A 113 6.75 1.81 9.71
C PRO A 113 6.93 2.01 11.22
N PHE A 114 5.83 2.23 11.90
CA PHE A 114 5.79 2.33 13.35
C PHE A 114 4.61 1.49 13.83
N ASP A 115 4.91 0.39 14.51
CA ASP A 115 3.91 -0.64 14.81
C ASP A 115 3.20 -0.47 16.16
N ASP A 116 3.61 0.48 16.99
CA ASP A 116 2.96 0.72 18.27
C ASP A 116 1.56 1.29 18.08
N ASP A 117 0.56 0.53 18.49
CA ASP A 117 -0.82 0.98 18.41
C ASP A 117 -1.24 1.67 19.70
N LEU A 118 -0.79 2.91 19.86
CA LEU A 118 -1.17 3.75 21.00
C LEU A 118 -2.56 4.37 20.82
N LEU A 119 -3.17 4.17 19.67
CA LEU A 119 -4.45 4.80 19.32
C LEU A 119 -5.66 3.95 19.68
N GLU A 120 -5.46 2.69 20.09
CA GLU A 120 -6.56 1.81 20.47
C GLU A 120 -7.36 2.42 21.64
N SER A 121 -6.70 2.95 22.64
CA SER A 121 -7.37 3.63 23.75
C SER A 121 -8.06 4.92 23.32
N LEU A 122 -7.52 5.62 22.32
CA LEU A 122 -8.14 6.81 21.75
C LEU A 122 -9.42 6.44 20.99
N GLU A 123 -9.40 5.37 20.22
CA GLU A 123 -10.60 4.88 19.54
C GLU A 123 -11.71 4.53 20.51
N ASP A 124 -11.37 3.84 21.60
CA ASP A 124 -12.32 3.51 22.65
C ASP A 124 -12.89 4.78 23.30
N HIS A 125 -12.05 5.75 23.56
CA HIS A 125 -12.47 7.04 24.11
C HIS A 125 -13.45 7.77 23.18
N ILE A 126 -13.17 7.79 21.90
CA ILE A 126 -14.05 8.41 20.90
C ILE A 126 -15.41 7.72 20.90
N GLU A 127 -15.43 6.40 20.92
CA GLU A 127 -16.67 5.63 20.92
C GLU A 127 -17.51 5.90 22.16
N LYS A 128 -16.89 5.93 23.33
CA LYS A 128 -17.58 6.19 24.59
C LYS A 128 -18.07 7.63 24.70
N ALA A 129 -17.30 8.59 24.19
CA ALA A 129 -17.65 10.00 24.30
C ALA A 129 -18.70 10.44 23.28
N THR A 130 -18.73 9.87 22.09
CA THR A 130 -19.55 10.32 20.98
C THR A 130 -20.55 9.30 20.47
N GLY A 131 -20.38 8.02 20.84
CA GLY A 131 -21.14 6.91 20.25
C GLY A 131 -20.71 6.54 18.83
N PHE A 132 -19.66 7.20 18.32
CA PHE A 132 -19.14 6.95 16.98
C PHE A 132 -18.32 5.66 16.98
N HIS A 133 -18.67 4.73 16.10
CA HIS A 133 -17.98 3.47 16.00
C HIS A 133 -16.81 3.57 15.01
N VAL A 134 -15.59 3.56 15.53
CA VAL A 134 -14.38 3.70 14.71
C VAL A 134 -14.05 2.34 14.09
N LEU A 135 -14.01 2.28 12.76
CA LEU A 135 -13.64 1.06 12.03
C LEU A 135 -12.16 0.99 11.76
N ASP A 136 -11.53 2.14 11.48
CA ASP A 136 -10.14 2.21 11.12
C ASP A 136 -9.62 3.62 11.30
N HIS A 137 -8.31 3.77 11.33
CA HIS A 137 -7.66 5.07 11.38
C HIS A 137 -6.36 5.04 10.59
N GLU A 138 -5.88 6.20 10.21
CA GLU A 138 -4.61 6.36 9.52
C GLU A 138 -3.81 7.46 10.22
N LEU A 139 -2.54 7.21 10.47
CA LEU A 139 -1.68 8.18 11.13
C LEU A 139 -0.36 8.30 10.38
N LYS A 140 0.00 9.54 10.07
CA LYS A 140 1.25 9.86 9.41
C LYS A 140 1.96 10.94 10.20
N PHE A 141 3.24 10.72 10.47
CA PHE A 141 4.10 11.73 11.10
C PHE A 141 5.09 12.25 10.08
N TYR A 142 5.20 13.55 9.98
CA TYR A 142 6.15 14.22 9.10
C TYR A 142 7.25 14.85 9.95
N GLY A 143 8.48 14.55 9.62
CA GLY A 143 9.61 15.05 10.40
C GLY A 143 10.93 14.79 9.71
N LEU A 144 11.98 14.72 10.49
CA LEU A 144 13.32 14.42 10.00
C LEU A 144 13.78 13.11 10.59
N CYS A 145 14.37 12.23 9.78
CA CYS A 145 14.88 10.98 10.28
C CYS A 145 16.13 11.23 11.14
N LYS A 146 16.48 10.24 11.94
CA LYS A 146 17.60 10.34 12.89
C LYS A 146 18.89 10.82 12.23
N ASP A 147 19.18 10.31 11.05
CA ASP A 147 20.41 10.62 10.33
C ASP A 147 20.46 12.08 9.87
N LEU A 148 19.29 12.66 9.53
CA LEU A 148 19.21 14.04 9.07
C LEU A 148 19.07 15.03 10.22
N SER A 149 18.49 14.67 11.34
CA SER A 149 18.33 15.56 12.48
C SER A 149 19.68 15.95 13.07
N LEU A 150 20.67 15.09 12.98
CA LEU A 150 22.04 15.37 13.45
C LEU A 150 22.77 16.36 12.55
N ILE A 151 22.38 16.48 11.30
CA ILE A 151 23.01 17.37 10.33
C ILE A 151 22.46 18.79 10.44
N HIS A 152 21.27 18.95 10.99
CA HIS A 152 20.55 20.23 11.03
C HIS A 152 20.57 20.94 12.39
N ILE A 153 21.37 20.48 13.28
CA ILE A 153 21.57 21.14 14.58
C ILE A 153 22.59 22.30 14.48
#